data_fbab2c611fc6fc1fc369286b038cc12e
#
_entry.id   fbab2c611fc6fc1fc369286b038cc12e
#
_cell.length_a   1.000
_cell.length_b   1.000
_cell.length_c   1.000
_cell.angle_alpha   90.00
_cell.angle_beta   90.00
_cell.angle_gamma   90.00
#
_symmetry.space_group_name_H-M   'P 1'
#
loop_
_entity.id
_entity.type
_entity.pdbx_description
1 polymer ?
#
loop_
_entity_poly.entity_id
_entity_poly.type
_entity_poly.pdbx_seq_one_letter_code
_entity_poly.pdbx_strand_id
1 'polypeptide(L)'
;MKKFLLILVLLFAISNAKERLVVLDPASIETLFMLGAGEQIVGIANLQHSNIYPSDKISQLTSVGTFSNPSLEKIISLKPSLVILSSYSLNLEEGLKNFGIKSLYLKADRFDDIKKNIQILAQITHKNEEGKRLISEFEKGLESLKNDPLNRSAIYLYSNNPLMAFNDNSLMAEILTLIGIKNLSPKSQIERPIISAEFILKQNPDLLILGINANQAFLTQNALLNQTKAIKTGQIYTNEKTRILLRLSPKIIERIAEFKQALKSLKDS
;
A
#
# COMPACT_ATOMS: atom_id res chain seq x y z
N MET A 1 65.26 -15.00 -31.87
CA MET A 1 64.76 -14.62 -30.54
C MET A 1 63.35 -14.05 -30.70
N LYS A 2 62.32 -14.88 -30.48
CA LYS A 2 60.92 -14.47 -30.57
C LYS A 2 60.46 -13.98 -29.20
N LYS A 3 60.12 -12.69 -29.07
CA LYS A 3 59.54 -12.12 -27.86
C LYS A 3 58.06 -12.54 -27.78
N PHE A 4 57.72 -13.38 -26.83
CA PHE A 4 56.33 -13.73 -26.46
C PHE A 4 55.76 -12.53 -25.69
N LEU A 5 54.81 -11.81 -26.29
CA LEU A 5 54.05 -10.76 -25.62
C LEU A 5 52.86 -11.42 -24.88
N LEU A 6 52.99 -11.57 -23.58
CA LEU A 6 51.90 -12.07 -22.71
C LEU A 6 50.88 -10.95 -22.48
N ILE A 7 49.77 -10.94 -23.23
CA ILE A 7 48.65 -10.02 -22.99
C ILE A 7 47.86 -10.60 -21.82
N LEU A 8 48.05 -10.02 -20.63
CA LEU A 8 47.25 -10.26 -19.44
C LEU A 8 45.90 -9.60 -19.63
N VAL A 9 44.89 -10.34 -20.11
CA VAL A 9 43.50 -9.88 -20.14
C VAL A 9 42.98 -9.91 -18.70
N LEU A 10 43.01 -8.78 -18.01
CA LEU A 10 42.26 -8.56 -16.77
C LEU A 10 40.76 -8.58 -17.11
N LEU A 11 40.13 -9.71 -16.96
CA LEU A 11 38.68 -9.84 -16.86
C LEU A 11 38.25 -9.14 -15.56
N PHE A 12 37.85 -7.87 -15.67
CA PHE A 12 37.03 -7.25 -14.66
C PHE A 12 35.70 -8.01 -14.63
N ALA A 13 35.63 -9.05 -13.81
CA ALA A 13 34.35 -9.59 -13.35
C ALA A 13 33.68 -8.46 -12.59
N ILE A 14 32.79 -7.76 -13.26
CA ILE A 14 31.80 -6.91 -12.57
C ILE A 14 30.99 -7.89 -11.74
N SER A 15 31.43 -8.10 -10.51
CA SER A 15 30.65 -8.83 -9.52
C SER A 15 29.38 -8.01 -9.31
N ASN A 16 28.30 -8.41 -9.96
CA ASN A 16 26.94 -7.97 -9.60
C ASN A 16 26.64 -8.59 -8.23
N ALA A 17 27.30 -8.07 -7.19
CA ALA A 17 26.97 -8.45 -5.83
C ALA A 17 25.49 -8.10 -5.62
N LYS A 18 24.69 -9.13 -5.33
CA LYS A 18 23.27 -8.92 -4.99
C LYS A 18 23.17 -7.97 -3.82
N GLU A 19 22.21 -7.05 -3.89
CA GLU A 19 21.92 -6.15 -2.78
C GLU A 19 21.51 -6.95 -1.53
N ARG A 20 21.84 -6.42 -0.38
CA ARG A 20 21.41 -6.94 0.92
C ARG A 20 20.44 -5.94 1.53
N LEU A 21 19.16 -6.17 1.31
CA LEU A 21 18.10 -5.21 1.67
C LEU A 21 17.52 -5.57 3.04
N VAL A 22 17.46 -4.58 3.94
CA VAL A 22 16.52 -4.62 5.06
C VAL A 22 15.33 -3.74 4.68
N VAL A 23 14.13 -4.32 4.71
CA VAL A 23 12.92 -3.65 4.20
C VAL A 23 11.90 -3.50 5.32
N LEU A 24 11.66 -2.26 5.73
CA LEU A 24 10.75 -1.92 6.82
C LEU A 24 9.34 -1.54 6.32
N ASP A 25 9.21 -1.31 5.00
CA ASP A 25 7.94 -0.98 4.35
C ASP A 25 7.28 -2.20 3.71
N PRO A 26 6.05 -2.58 4.15
CA PRO A 26 5.36 -3.76 3.62
C PRO A 26 5.03 -3.69 2.13
N ALA A 27 4.77 -2.50 1.58
CA ALA A 27 4.48 -2.36 0.15
C ALA A 27 5.74 -2.63 -0.70
N SER A 28 6.89 -2.17 -0.23
CA SER A 28 8.19 -2.44 -0.85
C SER A 28 8.56 -3.92 -0.78
N ILE A 29 8.27 -4.62 0.34
CA ILE A 29 8.47 -6.06 0.45
C ILE A 29 7.67 -6.80 -0.64
N GLU A 30 6.36 -6.53 -0.74
CA GLU A 30 5.49 -7.15 -1.76
C GLU A 30 6.01 -6.87 -3.18
N THR A 31 6.41 -5.63 -3.45
CA THR A 31 6.93 -5.22 -4.75
C THR A 31 8.22 -5.96 -5.10
N LEU A 32 9.16 -6.10 -4.16
CA LEU A 32 10.41 -6.84 -4.37
C LEU A 32 10.17 -8.33 -4.67
N PHE A 33 9.22 -8.97 -4.01
CA PHE A 33 8.84 -10.34 -4.34
C PHE A 33 8.22 -10.44 -5.74
N MET A 34 7.37 -9.51 -6.13
CA MET A 34 6.77 -9.46 -7.47
C MET A 34 7.80 -9.17 -8.58
N LEU A 35 8.88 -8.47 -8.27
CA LEU A 35 10.05 -8.28 -9.15
C LEU A 35 10.96 -9.51 -9.21
N GLY A 36 10.72 -10.56 -8.42
CA GLY A 36 11.63 -11.71 -8.31
C GLY A 36 12.94 -11.37 -7.59
N ALA A 37 12.97 -10.34 -6.76
CA ALA A 37 14.12 -9.89 -5.99
C ALA A 37 14.04 -10.25 -4.49
N GLY A 38 13.10 -11.10 -4.09
CA GLY A 38 12.87 -11.47 -2.69
C GLY A 38 14.09 -12.07 -1.99
N GLU A 39 14.96 -12.75 -2.73
CA GLU A 39 16.23 -13.32 -2.21
C GLU A 39 17.26 -12.26 -1.79
N GLN A 40 17.10 -11.01 -2.18
CA GLN A 40 17.95 -9.90 -1.76
C GLN A 40 17.52 -9.32 -0.41
N ILE A 41 16.35 -9.73 0.11
CA ILE A 41 15.85 -9.28 1.40
C ILE A 41 16.49 -10.11 2.51
N VAL A 42 17.28 -9.47 3.35
CA VAL A 42 17.97 -10.12 4.49
C VAL A 42 17.27 -9.88 5.83
N GLY A 43 16.31 -8.93 5.89
CA GLY A 43 15.54 -8.65 7.09
C GLY A 43 14.32 -7.79 6.80
N ILE A 44 13.28 -7.94 7.61
CA ILE A 44 12.01 -7.23 7.47
C ILE A 44 11.46 -6.75 8.82
N ALA A 45 10.61 -5.73 8.79
CA ALA A 45 9.73 -5.42 9.90
C ALA A 45 8.41 -6.19 9.77
N ASN A 46 7.98 -6.83 10.87
CA ASN A 46 6.76 -7.63 10.90
C ASN A 46 5.50 -6.79 11.12
N LEU A 47 4.41 -7.18 10.49
CA LEU A 47 3.07 -6.66 10.78
C LEU A 47 2.36 -7.53 11.82
N GLN A 48 1.64 -6.89 12.75
CA GLN A 48 0.88 -7.59 13.81
C GLN A 48 -0.55 -7.98 13.39
N HIS A 49 -1.15 -7.23 12.45
CA HIS A 49 -2.58 -7.32 12.15
C HIS A 49 -2.91 -7.59 10.68
N SER A 50 -1.92 -7.89 9.86
CA SER A 50 -2.14 -8.28 8.46
C SER A 50 -0.94 -9.03 7.91
N ASN A 51 -1.18 -9.90 6.93
CA ASN A 51 -0.10 -10.63 6.26
C ASN A 51 0.53 -9.76 5.16
N ILE A 52 1.82 -9.99 4.90
CA ILE A 52 2.55 -9.45 3.76
C ILE A 52 2.64 -10.58 2.71
N TYR A 53 2.49 -10.23 1.43
CA TYR A 53 2.62 -11.20 0.33
C TYR A 53 4.10 -11.35 -0.09
N PRO A 54 4.53 -12.58 -0.42
CA PRO A 54 3.87 -13.88 -0.21
C PRO A 54 4.12 -14.41 1.21
N SER A 55 3.05 -14.77 1.93
CA SER A 55 3.11 -15.08 3.37
C SER A 55 4.03 -16.25 3.73
N ASP A 56 4.11 -17.27 2.87
CA ASP A 56 4.99 -18.44 3.02
C ASP A 56 6.48 -18.07 2.97
N LYS A 57 6.86 -17.12 2.13
CA LYS A 57 8.25 -16.63 2.02
C LYS A 57 8.57 -15.65 3.15
N ILE A 58 7.62 -14.77 3.49
CA ILE A 58 7.80 -13.77 4.55
C ILE A 58 8.10 -14.41 5.91
N SER A 59 7.41 -15.52 6.24
CA SER A 59 7.61 -16.23 7.51
C SER A 59 9.03 -16.80 7.70
N GLN A 60 9.81 -16.93 6.63
CA GLN A 60 11.19 -17.44 6.63
C GLN A 60 12.24 -16.33 6.76
N LEU A 61 11.83 -15.05 6.65
CA LEU A 61 12.76 -13.92 6.71
C LEU A 61 13.06 -13.51 8.16
N THR A 62 14.28 -13.02 8.36
CA THR A 62 14.70 -12.50 9.67
C THR A 62 13.90 -11.25 10.05
N SER A 63 13.29 -11.26 11.23
CA SER A 63 12.59 -10.11 11.78
C SER A 63 13.55 -9.16 12.48
N VAL A 64 13.54 -7.89 12.06
CA VAL A 64 14.24 -6.81 12.77
C VAL A 64 13.35 -6.05 13.74
N GLY A 65 12.15 -6.54 14.02
CA GLY A 65 11.17 -5.94 14.94
C GLY A 65 9.81 -5.75 14.28
N THR A 66 8.95 -4.96 14.92
CA THR A 66 7.63 -4.64 14.37
C THR A 66 7.67 -3.44 13.43
N PHE A 67 6.64 -3.30 12.58
CA PHE A 67 6.48 -2.15 11.68
C PHE A 67 6.54 -0.79 12.41
N SER A 68 5.96 -0.71 13.61
CA SER A 68 5.95 0.51 14.42
C SER A 68 7.19 0.69 15.29
N ASN A 69 7.99 -0.37 15.49
CA ASN A 69 9.18 -0.34 16.35
C ASN A 69 10.26 -1.31 15.84
N PRO A 70 10.91 -1.02 14.71
CA PRO A 70 12.05 -1.78 14.22
C PRO A 70 13.31 -1.47 15.04
N SER A 71 14.16 -2.49 15.27
CA SER A 71 15.39 -2.37 16.05
C SER A 71 16.57 -1.98 15.17
N LEU A 72 17.16 -0.81 15.43
CA LEU A 72 18.37 -0.34 14.75
C LEU A 72 19.53 -1.35 14.93
N GLU A 73 19.72 -1.89 16.13
CA GLU A 73 20.78 -2.86 16.42
C GLU A 73 20.64 -4.13 15.55
N LYS A 74 19.43 -4.70 15.46
CA LYS A 74 19.18 -5.87 14.60
C LYS A 74 19.39 -5.55 13.13
N ILE A 75 19.02 -4.36 12.68
CA ILE A 75 19.26 -3.91 11.30
C ILE A 75 20.77 -3.88 11.02
N ILE A 76 21.55 -3.24 11.89
CA ILE A 76 23.00 -3.12 11.73
C ILE A 76 23.67 -4.50 11.72
N SER A 77 23.23 -5.43 12.59
CA SER A 77 23.80 -6.79 12.66
C SER A 77 23.67 -7.59 11.38
N LEU A 78 22.66 -7.30 10.55
CA LEU A 78 22.46 -7.93 9.25
C LEU A 78 23.39 -7.37 8.16
N LYS A 79 24.16 -6.32 8.44
CA LYS A 79 25.09 -5.67 7.48
C LYS A 79 24.42 -5.40 6.13
N PRO A 80 23.31 -4.65 6.09
CA PRO A 80 22.63 -4.34 4.84
C PRO A 80 23.43 -3.37 3.98
N SER A 81 23.29 -3.47 2.66
CA SER A 81 23.78 -2.45 1.72
C SER A 81 22.83 -1.25 1.63
N LEU A 82 21.53 -1.51 1.89
CA LEU A 82 20.47 -0.50 1.87
C LEU A 82 19.35 -0.89 2.82
N VAL A 83 18.78 0.12 3.51
CA VAL A 83 17.56 -0.03 4.31
C VAL A 83 16.43 0.74 3.64
N ILE A 84 15.33 0.06 3.31
CA ILE A 84 14.11 0.70 2.81
C ILE A 84 13.23 1.02 4.00
N LEU A 85 13.05 2.31 4.27
CA LEU A 85 12.28 2.82 5.40
C LEU A 85 10.78 2.82 5.12
N SER A 86 9.99 2.72 6.18
CA SER A 86 8.56 3.04 6.20
C SER A 86 8.33 4.43 6.78
N SER A 87 7.12 4.96 6.68
CA SER A 87 6.73 6.22 7.34
C SER A 87 6.89 6.19 8.87
N TYR A 88 6.85 4.99 9.48
CA TYR A 88 7.02 4.79 10.93
C TYR A 88 8.48 4.60 11.37
N SER A 89 9.41 4.51 10.43
CA SER A 89 10.82 4.26 10.72
C SER A 89 11.77 5.37 10.22
N LEU A 90 11.24 6.52 9.81
CA LEU A 90 12.04 7.67 9.35
C LEU A 90 13.01 8.18 10.43
N ASN A 91 12.65 8.04 11.70
CA ASN A 91 13.52 8.39 12.83
C ASN A 91 14.81 7.55 12.91
N LEU A 92 14.89 6.42 12.19
CA LEU A 92 16.11 5.60 12.13
C LEU A 92 17.15 6.12 11.14
N GLU A 93 16.80 7.07 10.26
CA GLU A 93 17.67 7.54 9.17
C GLU A 93 19.00 8.07 9.68
N GLU A 94 18.99 8.92 10.71
CA GLU A 94 20.20 9.48 11.32
C GLU A 94 21.06 8.38 11.96
N GLY A 95 20.43 7.46 12.70
CA GLY A 95 21.13 6.32 13.31
C GLY A 95 21.83 5.45 12.26
N LEU A 96 21.15 5.12 11.16
CA LEU A 96 21.72 4.34 10.05
C LEU A 96 22.89 5.07 9.40
N LYS A 97 22.77 6.38 9.16
CA LYS A 97 23.83 7.22 8.60
C LYS A 97 25.09 7.20 9.48
N ASN A 98 24.95 7.26 10.81
CA ASN A 98 26.08 7.22 11.74
C ASN A 98 26.85 5.89 11.68
N PHE A 99 26.21 4.80 11.23
CA PHE A 99 26.85 3.51 10.95
C PHE A 99 27.25 3.32 9.48
N GLY A 100 27.18 4.38 8.65
CA GLY A 100 27.54 4.30 7.23
C GLY A 100 26.56 3.50 6.36
N ILE A 101 25.33 3.22 6.87
CA ILE A 101 24.30 2.44 6.17
C ILE A 101 23.40 3.40 5.40
N LYS A 102 23.24 3.16 4.10
CA LYS A 102 22.31 3.92 3.25
C LYS A 102 20.86 3.59 3.60
N SER A 103 20.00 4.59 3.54
CA SER A 103 18.56 4.42 3.69
C SER A 103 17.78 5.09 2.55
N LEU A 104 16.58 4.60 2.29
CA LEU A 104 15.69 5.11 1.26
C LEU A 104 14.24 5.02 1.76
N TYR A 105 13.49 6.11 1.65
CA TYR A 105 12.05 6.12 1.88
C TYR A 105 11.30 6.28 0.54
N LEU A 106 10.46 5.31 0.23
CA LEU A 106 9.63 5.29 -0.98
C LEU A 106 8.20 5.70 -0.61
N LYS A 107 7.96 7.01 -0.59
CA LYS A 107 6.62 7.53 -0.34
C LYS A 107 5.65 7.09 -1.44
N ALA A 108 4.43 6.70 -1.04
CA ALA A 108 3.34 6.41 -1.95
C ALA A 108 2.03 6.91 -1.35
N ASP A 109 1.36 7.81 -2.06
CA ASP A 109 0.04 8.34 -1.70
C ASP A 109 -1.00 8.04 -2.79
N ARG A 110 -0.57 7.71 -4.03
CA ARG A 110 -1.37 7.55 -5.24
C ARG A 110 -0.91 6.35 -6.08
N PHE A 111 -1.73 5.93 -7.03
CA PHE A 111 -1.37 4.83 -7.95
C PHE A 111 -0.12 5.11 -8.76
N ASP A 112 0.10 6.36 -9.18
CA ASP A 112 1.30 6.73 -9.93
C ASP A 112 2.59 6.55 -9.11
N ASP A 113 2.53 6.68 -7.79
CA ASP A 113 3.69 6.46 -6.94
C ASP A 113 4.08 4.97 -6.89
N ILE A 114 3.11 4.06 -7.03
CA ILE A 114 3.40 2.62 -7.15
C ILE A 114 4.30 2.36 -8.35
N LYS A 115 4.00 2.96 -9.51
CA LYS A 115 4.82 2.79 -10.74
C LYS A 115 6.23 3.31 -10.56
N LYS A 116 6.38 4.50 -9.94
CA LYS A 116 7.69 5.07 -9.61
C LYS A 116 8.47 4.17 -8.67
N ASN A 117 7.82 3.66 -7.62
CA ASN A 117 8.45 2.79 -6.64
C ASN A 117 8.86 1.44 -7.25
N ILE A 118 8.04 0.85 -8.14
CA ILE A 118 8.43 -0.33 -8.92
C ILE A 118 9.70 -0.05 -9.71
N GLN A 119 9.77 1.09 -10.42
CA GLN A 119 10.92 1.45 -11.24
C GLN A 119 12.19 1.61 -10.39
N ILE A 120 12.10 2.31 -9.25
CA ILE A 120 13.24 2.51 -8.34
C ILE A 120 13.73 1.17 -7.78
N LEU A 121 12.80 0.33 -7.28
CA LEU A 121 13.15 -0.99 -6.73
C LEU A 121 13.74 -1.92 -7.78
N ALA A 122 13.23 -1.88 -9.02
CA ALA A 122 13.76 -2.63 -10.15
C ALA A 122 15.20 -2.20 -10.50
N GLN A 123 15.50 -0.89 -10.48
CA GLN A 123 16.86 -0.37 -10.69
C GLN A 123 17.83 -0.83 -9.60
N ILE A 124 17.43 -0.70 -8.32
CA ILE A 124 18.25 -1.10 -7.17
C ILE A 124 18.59 -2.61 -7.23
N THR A 125 17.64 -3.44 -7.61
CA THR A 125 17.77 -4.89 -7.61
C THR A 125 18.22 -5.48 -8.94
N HIS A 126 18.54 -4.64 -9.94
CA HIS A 126 18.92 -5.05 -11.30
C HIS A 126 17.82 -5.87 -12.02
N LYS A 127 16.54 -5.54 -11.75
CA LYS A 127 15.34 -6.21 -12.29
C LYS A 127 14.56 -5.29 -13.24
N ASN A 128 15.26 -4.55 -14.11
CA ASN A 128 14.65 -3.51 -14.94
C ASN A 128 13.59 -4.05 -15.91
N GLU A 129 13.80 -5.22 -16.52
CA GLU A 129 12.82 -5.80 -17.45
C GLU A 129 11.60 -6.35 -16.70
N GLU A 130 11.81 -6.96 -15.54
CA GLU A 130 10.73 -7.37 -14.64
C GLU A 130 9.93 -6.14 -14.16
N GLY A 131 10.62 -5.03 -13.88
CA GLY A 131 9.98 -3.76 -13.52
C GLY A 131 9.07 -3.21 -14.60
N LYS A 132 9.54 -3.16 -15.86
CA LYS A 132 8.72 -2.72 -17.01
C LYS A 132 7.49 -3.60 -17.18
N ARG A 133 7.66 -4.93 -17.08
CA ARG A 133 6.55 -5.87 -17.17
C ARG A 133 5.54 -5.66 -16.04
N LEU A 134 6.01 -5.53 -14.80
CA LEU A 134 5.14 -5.33 -13.63
C LEU A 134 4.36 -4.02 -13.72
N ILE A 135 4.98 -2.92 -14.22
CA ILE A 135 4.28 -1.66 -14.47
C ILE A 135 3.18 -1.84 -15.52
N SER A 136 3.48 -2.53 -16.64
CA SER A 136 2.48 -2.79 -17.68
C SER A 136 1.31 -3.65 -17.17
N GLU A 137 1.59 -4.69 -16.37
CA GLU A 137 0.56 -5.51 -15.73
C GLU A 137 -0.29 -4.70 -14.74
N PHE A 138 0.34 -3.82 -13.97
CA PHE A 138 -0.36 -2.93 -13.04
C PHE A 138 -1.30 -1.96 -13.77
N GLU A 139 -0.85 -1.33 -14.87
CA GLU A 139 -1.68 -0.44 -15.68
C GLU A 139 -2.87 -1.18 -16.33
N LYS A 140 -2.64 -2.37 -16.87
CA LYS A 140 -3.73 -3.23 -17.38
C LYS A 140 -4.72 -3.61 -16.28
N GLY A 141 -4.22 -3.86 -15.07
CA GLY A 141 -5.05 -4.13 -13.90
C GLY A 141 -5.94 -2.95 -13.54
N LEU A 142 -5.39 -1.72 -13.52
CA LEU A 142 -6.19 -0.51 -13.29
C LEU A 142 -7.28 -0.33 -14.36
N GLU A 143 -6.96 -0.55 -15.63
CA GLU A 143 -7.97 -0.47 -16.69
C GLU A 143 -9.07 -1.54 -16.53
N SER A 144 -8.70 -2.77 -16.17
CA SER A 144 -9.67 -3.85 -15.96
C SER A 144 -10.66 -3.56 -14.83
N LEU A 145 -10.22 -2.83 -13.79
CA LEU A 145 -11.08 -2.44 -12.67
C LEU A 145 -12.17 -1.43 -13.06
N LYS A 146 -12.00 -0.70 -14.17
CA LYS A 146 -13.01 0.22 -14.71
C LYS A 146 -14.19 -0.52 -15.38
N ASN A 147 -13.97 -1.75 -15.83
CA ASN A 147 -15.03 -2.56 -16.43
C ASN A 147 -16.14 -2.85 -15.43
N ASP A 148 -17.40 -2.89 -15.88
CA ASP A 148 -18.56 -3.15 -15.04
C ASP A 148 -18.64 -2.20 -13.81
N PRO A 149 -18.78 -0.88 -14.03
CA PRO A 149 -18.79 0.11 -12.97
C PRO A 149 -20.00 -0.08 -12.03
N LEU A 150 -19.83 0.18 -10.75
CA LEU A 150 -20.87 -0.02 -9.75
C LEU A 150 -22.03 0.99 -9.87
N ASN A 151 -21.79 2.18 -10.46
CA ASN A 151 -22.79 3.22 -10.73
C ASN A 151 -23.61 3.61 -9.50
N ARG A 152 -22.96 3.77 -8.35
CA ARG A 152 -23.52 4.15 -7.05
C ARG A 152 -22.78 5.34 -6.49
N SER A 153 -23.38 6.01 -5.52
CA SER A 153 -22.73 7.05 -4.73
C SER A 153 -22.37 6.52 -3.34
N ALA A 154 -21.23 6.97 -2.79
CA ALA A 154 -20.81 6.56 -1.46
C ALA A 154 -20.06 7.64 -0.68
N ILE A 155 -20.06 7.49 0.64
CA ILE A 155 -19.11 8.13 1.55
C ILE A 155 -18.34 7.02 2.26
N TYR A 156 -16.98 7.14 2.27
CA TYR A 156 -16.12 6.24 3.02
C TYR A 156 -15.75 6.86 4.37
N LEU A 157 -16.31 6.32 5.44
CA LEU A 157 -16.07 6.78 6.82
C LEU A 157 -14.82 6.08 7.36
N TYR A 158 -13.83 6.86 7.77
CA TYR A 158 -12.63 6.34 8.44
C TYR A 158 -12.90 5.99 9.90
N SER A 159 -13.64 6.85 10.61
CA SER A 159 -13.95 6.75 12.04
C SER A 159 -15.33 7.34 12.31
N ASN A 160 -15.94 6.92 13.41
CA ASN A 160 -17.23 7.46 13.88
C ASN A 160 -17.11 8.22 15.22
N ASN A 161 -15.94 8.19 15.87
CA ASN A 161 -15.70 8.99 17.09
C ASN A 161 -14.25 9.54 17.11
N PRO A 162 -14.01 10.78 16.65
CA PRO A 162 -14.95 11.66 15.96
C PRO A 162 -15.38 11.11 14.60
N LEU A 163 -16.50 11.60 14.07
CA LEU A 163 -16.99 11.21 12.74
C LEU A 163 -16.07 11.82 11.67
N MET A 164 -15.32 10.96 10.98
CA MET A 164 -14.32 11.34 9.98
C MET A 164 -14.54 10.56 8.68
N ALA A 165 -14.39 11.23 7.54
CA ALA A 165 -14.37 10.58 6.23
C ALA A 165 -13.01 10.74 5.56
N PHE A 166 -12.70 9.89 4.56
CA PHE A 166 -11.66 10.24 3.60
C PHE A 166 -12.12 11.39 2.73
N ASN A 167 -11.23 12.35 2.43
CA ASN A 167 -11.58 13.49 1.58
C ASN A 167 -11.74 13.09 0.10
N ASP A 168 -12.14 14.05 -0.74
CA ASP A 168 -12.34 13.87 -2.18
C ASP A 168 -11.03 13.70 -2.97
N ASN A 169 -9.88 13.94 -2.36
CA ASN A 169 -8.55 13.84 -2.96
C ASN A 169 -7.67 12.77 -2.29
N SER A 170 -8.25 11.82 -1.58
CA SER A 170 -7.54 10.69 -0.96
C SER A 170 -7.37 9.51 -1.91
N LEU A 171 -6.50 8.56 -1.55
CA LEU A 171 -6.42 7.26 -2.22
C LEU A 171 -7.78 6.55 -2.25
N MET A 172 -8.58 6.63 -1.17
CA MET A 172 -9.91 6.03 -1.14
C MET A 172 -10.85 6.67 -2.16
N ALA A 173 -10.76 8.00 -2.37
CA ALA A 173 -11.51 8.67 -3.43
C ALA A 173 -11.10 8.17 -4.82
N GLU A 174 -9.81 7.98 -5.04
CA GLU A 174 -9.27 7.43 -6.29
C GLU A 174 -9.76 5.99 -6.53
N ILE A 175 -9.74 5.13 -5.50
CA ILE A 175 -10.26 3.76 -5.57
C ILE A 175 -11.76 3.75 -5.88
N LEU A 176 -12.57 4.55 -5.18
CA LEU A 176 -14.01 4.61 -5.41
C LEU A 176 -14.33 5.04 -6.85
N THR A 177 -13.65 6.08 -7.34
CA THR A 177 -13.80 6.56 -8.72
C THR A 177 -13.42 5.49 -9.73
N LEU A 178 -12.30 4.77 -9.49
CA LEU A 178 -11.82 3.70 -10.38
C LEU A 178 -12.85 2.57 -10.56
N ILE A 179 -13.57 2.22 -9.50
CA ILE A 179 -14.58 1.15 -9.55
C ILE A 179 -15.98 1.66 -9.91
N GLY A 180 -16.11 2.92 -10.35
CA GLY A 180 -17.37 3.51 -10.81
C GLY A 180 -18.31 3.95 -9.68
N ILE A 181 -17.77 4.30 -8.51
CA ILE A 181 -18.54 4.91 -7.41
C ILE A 181 -18.34 6.42 -7.41
N LYS A 182 -19.44 7.16 -7.42
CA LYS A 182 -19.42 8.60 -7.18
C LYS A 182 -19.07 8.87 -5.73
N ASN A 183 -17.87 9.37 -5.48
CA ASN A 183 -17.44 9.75 -4.14
C ASN A 183 -18.12 11.05 -3.70
N LEU A 184 -18.87 11.00 -2.61
CA LEU A 184 -19.56 12.16 -1.99
C LEU A 184 -18.81 12.71 -0.77
N SER A 185 -17.56 12.34 -0.61
CA SER A 185 -16.71 12.82 0.50
C SER A 185 -16.48 14.33 0.42
N PRO A 186 -16.19 14.98 1.55
CA PRO A 186 -15.99 16.42 1.58
C PRO A 186 -14.73 16.85 0.84
N LYS A 187 -14.78 18.02 0.20
CA LYS A 187 -13.59 18.71 -0.30
C LYS A 187 -12.78 19.24 0.88
N SER A 188 -11.54 18.82 0.99
CA SER A 188 -10.67 19.20 2.10
C SER A 188 -9.19 19.01 1.75
N GLN A 189 -8.32 19.86 2.30
CA GLN A 189 -6.86 19.64 2.27
C GLN A 189 -6.41 18.60 3.32
N ILE A 190 -7.24 18.36 4.34
CA ILE A 190 -6.99 17.32 5.35
C ILE A 190 -7.49 16.00 4.77
N GLU A 191 -6.64 14.97 4.74
CA GLU A 191 -6.97 13.65 4.16
C GLU A 191 -8.20 13.00 4.84
N ARG A 192 -8.34 13.21 6.15
CA ARG A 192 -9.41 12.65 6.99
C ARG A 192 -10.11 13.75 7.80
N PRO A 193 -10.90 14.60 7.14
CA PRO A 193 -11.61 15.68 7.84
C PRO A 193 -12.69 15.13 8.76
N ILE A 194 -12.94 15.86 9.85
CA ILE A 194 -14.13 15.69 10.67
C ILE A 194 -15.34 16.20 9.87
N ILE A 195 -16.41 15.43 9.87
CA ILE A 195 -17.67 15.75 9.19
C ILE A 195 -18.82 15.63 10.18
N SER A 196 -20.00 16.15 9.80
CA SER A 196 -21.22 16.06 10.62
C SER A 196 -22.22 15.05 10.05
N ALA A 197 -23.15 14.60 10.88
CA ALA A 197 -24.27 13.77 10.46
C ALA A 197 -25.17 14.50 9.43
N GLU A 198 -25.34 15.82 9.58
CA GLU A 198 -26.08 16.69 8.65
C GLU A 198 -25.40 16.69 7.26
N PHE A 199 -24.07 16.69 7.22
CA PHE A 199 -23.34 16.60 5.95
C PHE A 199 -23.69 15.28 5.25
N ILE A 200 -23.62 14.14 5.94
CA ILE A 200 -23.93 12.83 5.37
C ILE A 200 -25.40 12.77 4.92
N LEU A 201 -26.33 13.29 5.74
CA LEU A 201 -27.75 13.36 5.41
C LEU A 201 -28.01 14.20 4.15
N LYS A 202 -27.34 15.36 4.04
CA LYS A 202 -27.45 16.24 2.86
C LYS A 202 -26.92 15.57 1.60
N GLN A 203 -25.81 14.83 1.69
CA GLN A 203 -25.26 14.10 0.56
C GLN A 203 -26.11 12.88 0.17
N ASN A 204 -26.80 12.30 1.13
CA ASN A 204 -27.71 11.16 0.98
C ASN A 204 -27.15 10.02 0.11
N PRO A 205 -26.00 9.42 0.48
CA PRO A 205 -25.31 8.42 -0.32
C PRO A 205 -26.16 7.15 -0.51
N ASP A 206 -25.93 6.44 -1.62
CA ASP A 206 -26.48 5.10 -1.86
C ASP A 206 -25.84 4.05 -0.95
N LEU A 207 -24.60 4.27 -0.54
CA LEU A 207 -23.79 3.35 0.22
C LEU A 207 -22.94 4.09 1.26
N LEU A 208 -22.90 3.57 2.48
CA LEU A 208 -21.91 3.95 3.49
C LEU A 208 -20.86 2.83 3.62
N ILE A 209 -19.59 3.21 3.47
CA ILE A 209 -18.46 2.29 3.65
C ILE A 209 -17.78 2.64 4.96
N LEU A 210 -17.71 1.68 5.87
CA LEU A 210 -17.13 1.85 7.19
C LEU A 210 -15.71 1.29 7.19
N GLY A 211 -14.74 2.13 7.50
CA GLY A 211 -13.37 1.73 7.77
C GLY A 211 -13.23 1.07 9.14
N ILE A 212 -12.02 0.59 9.43
CA ILE A 212 -11.71 -0.21 10.62
C ILE A 212 -12.01 0.50 11.96
N ASN A 213 -12.04 1.82 11.98
CA ASN A 213 -12.34 2.62 13.18
C ASN A 213 -13.79 3.12 13.20
N ALA A 214 -14.65 2.63 12.31
CA ALA A 214 -16.06 2.97 12.22
C ALA A 214 -16.92 1.75 12.60
N ASN A 215 -17.99 2.01 13.34
CA ASN A 215 -18.91 0.99 13.85
C ASN A 215 -20.33 1.23 13.34
N GLN A 216 -20.96 0.20 12.80
CA GLN A 216 -22.33 0.27 12.29
C GLN A 216 -23.35 0.62 13.37
N ALA A 217 -23.20 0.11 14.60
CA ALA A 217 -24.12 0.38 15.70
C ALA A 217 -24.21 1.88 16.03
N PHE A 218 -23.08 2.60 15.96
CA PHE A 218 -23.10 4.06 16.15
C PHE A 218 -23.92 4.78 15.07
N LEU A 219 -23.82 4.35 13.82
CA LEU A 219 -24.58 4.98 12.72
C LEU A 219 -26.08 4.77 12.90
N THR A 220 -26.50 3.57 13.25
CA THR A 220 -27.92 3.23 13.42
C THR A 220 -28.56 3.84 14.67
N GLN A 221 -27.77 4.24 15.66
CA GLN A 221 -28.25 4.98 16.83
C GLN A 221 -28.41 6.48 16.59
N ASN A 222 -27.84 7.02 15.50
CA ASN A 222 -27.95 8.44 15.18
C ASN A 222 -29.22 8.73 14.38
N ALA A 223 -30.12 9.50 14.96
CA ALA A 223 -31.42 9.81 14.38
C ALA A 223 -31.38 10.52 13.01
N LEU A 224 -30.33 11.34 12.75
CA LEU A 224 -30.15 12.00 11.46
C LEU A 224 -29.66 11.01 10.41
N LEU A 225 -28.70 10.19 10.77
CA LEU A 225 -28.12 9.20 9.85
C LEU A 225 -29.13 8.14 9.44
N ASN A 226 -30.08 7.78 10.34
CA ASN A 226 -31.17 6.86 10.05
C ASN A 226 -32.12 7.35 8.94
N GLN A 227 -32.07 8.64 8.59
CA GLN A 227 -32.85 9.21 7.50
C GLN A 227 -32.17 9.05 6.14
N THR A 228 -30.89 8.67 6.10
CA THR A 228 -30.15 8.49 4.85
C THR A 228 -30.62 7.26 4.07
N LYS A 229 -30.51 7.32 2.74
CA LYS A 229 -30.86 6.22 1.85
C LYS A 229 -30.06 4.96 2.21
N ALA A 230 -28.76 5.07 2.40
CA ALA A 230 -27.89 3.95 2.71
C ALA A 230 -28.35 3.17 3.95
N ILE A 231 -28.73 3.84 5.03
CA ILE A 231 -29.19 3.18 6.26
C ILE A 231 -30.58 2.58 6.06
N LYS A 232 -31.53 3.33 5.48
CA LYS A 232 -32.90 2.85 5.23
C LYS A 232 -32.95 1.58 4.35
N THR A 233 -32.01 1.44 3.43
CA THR A 233 -31.94 0.30 2.51
C THR A 233 -30.93 -0.77 2.93
N GLY A 234 -30.34 -0.65 4.15
CA GLY A 234 -29.35 -1.61 4.64
C GLY A 234 -28.01 -1.59 3.88
N GLN A 235 -27.75 -0.57 3.06
CA GLN A 235 -26.57 -0.48 2.22
C GLN A 235 -25.38 0.10 3.00
N ILE A 236 -24.92 -0.68 3.98
CA ILE A 236 -23.76 -0.37 4.82
C ILE A 236 -22.74 -1.50 4.66
N TYR A 237 -21.52 -1.15 4.29
CA TYR A 237 -20.42 -2.11 4.15
C TYR A 237 -19.31 -1.80 5.15
N THR A 238 -19.00 -2.74 6.05
CA THR A 238 -17.85 -2.63 6.94
C THR A 238 -16.63 -3.24 6.28
N ASN A 239 -15.63 -2.41 5.98
CA ASN A 239 -14.39 -2.86 5.37
C ASN A 239 -13.30 -3.10 6.42
N GLU A 240 -13.25 -4.30 6.95
CA GLU A 240 -12.19 -4.73 7.87
C GLU A 240 -10.80 -4.71 7.21
N LYS A 241 -10.74 -4.83 5.88
CA LYS A 241 -9.51 -4.80 5.09
C LYS A 241 -9.05 -3.39 4.70
N THR A 242 -9.58 -2.31 5.32
CA THR A 242 -9.19 -0.92 5.01
C THR A 242 -7.68 -0.71 5.01
N ARG A 243 -6.96 -1.25 6.00
CA ARG A 243 -5.49 -1.11 6.09
C ARG A 243 -4.76 -1.75 4.92
N ILE A 244 -5.33 -2.82 4.37
CA ILE A 244 -4.74 -3.53 3.22
C ILE A 244 -4.97 -2.74 1.93
N LEU A 245 -6.11 -2.06 1.78
CA LEU A 245 -6.37 -1.13 0.67
C LEU A 245 -5.46 0.11 0.71
N LEU A 246 -4.96 0.49 1.90
CA LEU A 246 -4.01 1.59 2.04
C LEU A 246 -2.55 1.17 1.79
N ARG A 247 -2.28 -0.11 1.51
CA ARG A 247 -0.93 -0.60 1.19
C ARG A 247 -0.68 -0.52 -0.31
N LEU A 248 0.08 0.50 -0.70
CA LEU A 248 0.34 0.87 -2.09
C LEU A 248 1.47 0.02 -2.71
N SER A 249 1.20 -1.27 -2.91
CA SER A 249 2.00 -2.18 -3.73
C SER A 249 1.21 -2.61 -4.97
N PRO A 250 1.82 -3.26 -5.98
CA PRO A 250 1.08 -3.76 -7.15
C PRO A 250 -0.06 -4.75 -6.81
N LYS A 251 -0.01 -5.41 -5.64
CA LYS A 251 -1.09 -6.27 -5.12
C LYS A 251 -2.39 -5.53 -4.83
N ILE A 252 -2.39 -4.20 -4.85
CA ILE A 252 -3.60 -3.40 -4.64
C ILE A 252 -4.67 -3.67 -5.69
N ILE A 253 -4.30 -4.07 -6.92
CA ILE A 253 -5.24 -4.42 -7.99
C ILE A 253 -6.20 -5.54 -7.55
N GLU A 254 -5.63 -6.64 -7.02
CA GLU A 254 -6.44 -7.77 -6.54
C GLU A 254 -7.31 -7.37 -5.34
N ARG A 255 -6.76 -6.56 -4.43
CA ARG A 255 -7.47 -6.06 -3.24
C ARG A 255 -8.66 -5.16 -3.61
N ILE A 256 -8.48 -4.31 -4.63
CA ILE A 256 -9.58 -3.47 -5.14
C ILE A 256 -10.61 -4.34 -5.86
N ALA A 257 -10.19 -5.37 -6.61
CA ALA A 257 -11.12 -6.29 -7.26
C ALA A 257 -11.98 -7.04 -6.23
N GLU A 258 -11.37 -7.57 -5.15
CA GLU A 258 -12.09 -8.19 -4.04
C GLU A 258 -13.07 -7.20 -3.36
N PHE A 259 -12.61 -5.97 -3.11
CA PHE A 259 -13.43 -4.91 -2.52
C PHE A 259 -14.62 -4.55 -3.42
N LYS A 260 -14.39 -4.38 -4.73
CA LYS A 260 -15.44 -4.14 -5.72
C LYS A 260 -16.48 -5.25 -5.73
N GLN A 261 -16.04 -6.51 -5.74
CA GLN A 261 -16.93 -7.66 -5.70
C GLN A 261 -17.77 -7.72 -4.42
N ALA A 262 -17.16 -7.42 -3.28
CA ALA A 262 -17.86 -7.35 -2.00
C ALA A 262 -18.94 -6.25 -1.98
N LEU A 263 -18.66 -5.09 -2.58
CA LEU A 263 -19.66 -4.01 -2.70
C LEU A 263 -20.77 -4.35 -3.69
N LYS A 264 -20.49 -5.16 -4.71
CA LYS A 264 -21.48 -5.63 -5.68
C LYS A 264 -22.48 -6.58 -5.03
N SER A 265 -22.01 -7.49 -4.19
CA SER A 265 -22.86 -8.48 -3.51
C SER A 265 -23.86 -7.85 -2.53
N LEU A 266 -23.60 -6.64 -2.01
CA LEU A 266 -24.56 -5.89 -1.18
C LEU A 266 -25.80 -5.44 -1.96
N LYS A 267 -25.72 -5.32 -3.29
CA LYS A 267 -26.85 -4.87 -4.12
C LYS A 267 -27.92 -5.93 -4.26
N ASP A 268 -27.55 -7.18 -4.11
CA ASP A 268 -28.37 -8.36 -4.39
C ASP A 268 -29.00 -8.94 -3.10
N SER A 269 -28.73 -8.36 -1.94
CA SER A 269 -29.31 -8.73 -0.63
C SER A 269 -30.33 -7.70 -0.17
#